data_f3957805b6e372fe8f98021356b9cd1f
#
_entry.id   f3957805b6e372fe8f98021356b9cd1f
#
_cell.length_a   1.000
_cell.length_b   1.000
_cell.length_c   1.000
_cell.angle_alpha   90.00
_cell.angle_beta   90.00
_cell.angle_gamma   90.00
#
_symmetry.space_group_name_H-M   'P 1'
#
loop_
_entity.id
_entity.type
_entity.pdbx_description
1 polymer ?
#
loop_
_entity_poly.entity_id
_entity_poly.type
_entity_poly.pdbx_seq_one_letter_code
_entity_poly.pdbx_strand_id
1 'polypeptide(L)'
;MNIGEATQAHMDARYPSGEPISAATTDRGRIARMNALEKAHGGPRGAASAVGVSRETWRRWRLTGRDPRTGKPRQKPGAAGLNKLAGAAGQIYRAAQARRAQQGLARARGVRMTGIIRWDGYLNKIPQRTVRVADQMDLTSLYGPWERGDLLALGETFEAAVGREHSASIQVEGDETEVSWT
;
A
#
# COMPACT_ATOMS: atom_id res chain seq x y z
N MET A 1 0.78 18.49 10.72
CA MET A 1 0.69 17.03 10.51
C MET A 1 1.08 16.38 11.83
N ASN A 2 0.20 15.64 12.46
CA ASN A 2 0.52 14.89 13.67
C ASN A 2 1.32 13.62 13.35
N ILE A 3 1.82 12.91 14.38
CA ILE A 3 2.69 11.73 14.20
C ILE A 3 2.00 10.61 13.41
N GLY A 4 0.71 10.36 13.63
CA GLY A 4 -0.04 9.34 12.90
C GLY A 4 -0.19 9.70 11.42
N GLU A 5 -0.52 10.95 11.10
CA GLU A 5 -0.60 11.45 9.73
C GLU A 5 0.76 11.40 9.01
N ALA A 6 1.83 11.78 9.69
CA ALA A 6 3.20 11.72 9.14
C ALA A 6 3.61 10.27 8.87
N THR A 7 3.31 9.35 9.78
CA THR A 7 3.59 7.92 9.63
C THR A 7 2.76 7.33 8.47
N GLN A 8 1.46 7.67 8.39
CA GLN A 8 0.59 7.24 7.29
C GLN A 8 1.14 7.71 5.93
N ALA A 9 1.47 9.00 5.83
CA ALA A 9 2.00 9.58 4.59
C ALA A 9 3.30 8.89 4.14
N HIS A 10 4.20 8.61 5.09
CA HIS A 10 5.44 7.88 4.79
C HIS A 10 5.18 6.45 4.32
N MET A 11 4.27 5.73 5.00
CA MET A 11 3.87 4.37 4.63
C MET A 11 3.26 4.33 3.23
N ASP A 12 2.35 5.24 2.90
CA ASP A 12 1.68 5.31 1.61
C ASP A 12 2.66 5.60 0.47
N ALA A 13 3.59 6.52 0.69
CA ALA A 13 4.64 6.84 -0.27
C ALA A 13 5.60 5.67 -0.50
N ARG A 14 5.97 4.97 0.57
CA ARG A 14 6.95 3.89 0.52
C ARG A 14 6.37 2.57 0.01
N TYR A 15 5.12 2.28 0.34
CA TYR A 15 4.43 1.03 0.00
C TYR A 15 3.18 1.28 -0.85
N PRO A 16 3.32 1.87 -2.05
CA PRO A 16 2.16 2.13 -2.90
C PRO A 16 1.47 0.82 -3.29
N SER A 17 0.16 0.87 -3.51
CA SER A 17 -0.64 -0.30 -3.88
C SER A 17 -0.13 -1.02 -5.14
N GLY A 18 0.49 -0.27 -6.04
CA GLY A 18 0.90 -0.77 -7.35
C GLY A 18 -0.27 -1.01 -8.30
N GLU A 19 -1.48 -0.62 -7.90
CA GLU A 19 -2.64 -0.69 -8.76
C GLU A 19 -2.49 0.24 -9.96
N PRO A 20 -2.89 -0.19 -11.18
CA PRO A 20 -2.78 0.65 -12.37
C PRO A 20 -3.59 1.95 -12.20
N ILE A 21 -2.96 3.10 -12.45
CA ILE A 21 -3.61 4.42 -12.46
C ILE A 21 -4.76 4.45 -13.47
N SER A 22 -4.60 3.75 -14.60
CA SER A 22 -5.63 3.67 -15.63
C SER A 22 -6.84 2.85 -15.15
N ALA A 23 -8.04 3.41 -15.29
CA ALA A 23 -9.28 2.74 -14.92
C ALA A 23 -9.46 1.39 -15.65
N ALA A 24 -10.13 0.42 -15.02
CA ALA A 24 -10.42 -0.89 -15.63
C ALA A 24 -11.27 -0.78 -16.90
N THR A 25 -11.99 0.31 -17.09
CA THR A 25 -12.81 0.62 -18.29
C THR A 25 -11.95 0.91 -19.53
N THR A 26 -10.71 1.36 -19.35
CA THR A 26 -9.77 1.59 -20.47
C THR A 26 -9.09 0.29 -20.88
N ASP A 27 -8.71 0.18 -22.14
CA ASP A 27 -7.97 -1.00 -22.64
C ASP A 27 -6.67 -1.20 -21.89
N ARG A 28 -5.92 -0.12 -21.61
CA ARG A 28 -4.67 -0.15 -20.86
C ARG A 28 -4.88 -0.65 -19.43
N GLY A 29 -5.84 -0.10 -18.71
CA GLY A 29 -6.11 -0.47 -17.31
C GLY A 29 -6.66 -1.89 -17.20
N ARG A 30 -7.52 -2.32 -18.16
CA ARG A 30 -8.04 -3.68 -18.23
C ARG A 30 -6.91 -4.69 -18.46
N ILE A 31 -6.09 -4.49 -19.49
CA ILE A 31 -4.99 -5.40 -19.81
C ILE A 31 -3.97 -5.48 -18.68
N ALA A 32 -3.65 -4.37 -18.02
CA ALA A 32 -2.74 -4.38 -16.87
C ALA A 32 -3.27 -5.28 -15.74
N ARG A 33 -4.56 -5.19 -15.41
CA ARG A 33 -5.20 -6.05 -14.39
C ARG A 33 -5.25 -7.51 -14.82
N MET A 34 -5.55 -7.78 -16.08
CA MET A 34 -5.52 -9.15 -16.62
C MET A 34 -4.12 -9.76 -16.56
N ASN A 35 -3.08 -8.99 -16.88
CA ASN A 35 -1.69 -9.47 -16.79
C ASN A 35 -1.29 -9.78 -15.34
N ALA A 36 -1.71 -8.95 -14.37
CA ALA A 36 -1.46 -9.21 -12.95
C ALA A 36 -2.14 -10.51 -12.49
N LEU A 37 -3.38 -10.75 -12.88
CA LEU A 37 -4.12 -11.98 -12.60
C LEU A 37 -3.48 -13.21 -13.24
N GLU A 38 -3.06 -13.13 -14.50
CA GLU A 38 -2.37 -14.23 -15.18
C GLU A 38 -1.05 -14.58 -14.48
N LYS A 39 -0.28 -13.56 -14.09
CA LYS A 39 0.96 -13.77 -13.34
C LYS A 39 0.71 -14.45 -11.99
N ALA A 40 -0.34 -14.05 -11.27
CA ALA A 40 -0.67 -14.60 -9.96
C ALA A 40 -1.24 -16.01 -10.01
N HIS A 41 -1.98 -16.36 -11.07
CA HIS A 41 -2.71 -17.63 -11.19
C HIS A 41 -2.13 -18.61 -12.22
N GLY A 42 -0.89 -18.41 -12.66
CA GLY A 42 -0.22 -19.35 -13.57
C GLY A 42 -0.76 -19.34 -15.00
N GLY A 43 -1.28 -18.20 -15.46
CA GLY A 43 -1.69 -17.99 -16.83
C GLY A 43 -3.19 -17.74 -17.05
N PRO A 44 -3.62 -17.66 -18.32
CA PRO A 44 -4.97 -17.24 -18.69
C PRO A 44 -6.09 -18.16 -18.16
N ARG A 45 -5.85 -19.45 -18.04
CA ARG A 45 -6.83 -20.41 -17.52
C ARG A 45 -7.08 -20.20 -16.04
N GLY A 46 -6.02 -20.07 -15.24
CA GLY A 46 -6.12 -19.81 -13.82
C GLY A 46 -6.74 -18.45 -13.52
N ALA A 47 -6.34 -17.41 -14.24
CA ALA A 47 -6.92 -16.08 -14.13
C ALA A 47 -8.42 -16.05 -14.47
N ALA A 48 -8.83 -16.69 -15.55
CA ALA A 48 -10.25 -16.79 -15.93
C ALA A 48 -11.08 -17.48 -14.83
N SER A 49 -10.57 -18.58 -14.27
CA SER A 49 -11.19 -19.29 -13.14
C SER A 49 -11.31 -18.41 -11.91
N ALA A 50 -10.26 -17.69 -11.53
CA ALA A 50 -10.25 -16.79 -10.37
C ALA A 50 -11.27 -15.64 -10.48
N VAL A 51 -11.54 -15.16 -11.69
CA VAL A 51 -12.55 -14.12 -11.97
C VAL A 51 -13.95 -14.72 -12.15
N GLY A 52 -14.09 -16.06 -12.24
CA GLY A 52 -15.36 -16.75 -12.47
C GLY A 52 -15.90 -16.53 -13.88
N VAL A 53 -15.03 -16.59 -14.89
CA VAL A 53 -15.41 -16.49 -16.30
C VAL A 53 -14.81 -17.65 -17.13
N SER A 54 -15.41 -17.94 -18.31
CA SER A 54 -14.84 -18.94 -19.21
C SER A 54 -13.52 -18.46 -19.81
N ARG A 55 -12.64 -19.41 -20.19
CA ARG A 55 -11.40 -19.12 -20.92
C ARG A 55 -11.65 -18.34 -22.21
N GLU A 56 -12.74 -18.65 -22.90
CA GLU A 56 -13.11 -17.95 -24.13
C GLU A 56 -13.54 -16.50 -23.85
N THR A 57 -14.32 -16.27 -22.78
CA THR A 57 -14.67 -14.92 -22.32
C THR A 57 -13.40 -14.13 -21.96
N TRP A 58 -12.48 -14.77 -21.23
CA TRP A 58 -11.18 -14.17 -20.88
C TRP A 58 -10.40 -13.76 -22.13
N ARG A 59 -10.30 -14.66 -23.13
CA ARG A 59 -9.63 -14.39 -24.41
C ARG A 59 -10.27 -13.20 -25.13
N ARG A 60 -11.60 -13.12 -25.18
CA ARG A 60 -12.30 -11.98 -25.79
C ARG A 60 -12.00 -10.68 -25.08
N TRP A 61 -11.92 -10.69 -23.75
CA TRP A 61 -11.62 -9.50 -22.96
C TRP A 61 -10.19 -8.97 -23.17
N ARG A 62 -9.26 -9.81 -23.59
CA ARG A 62 -7.89 -9.37 -23.96
C ARG A 62 -7.82 -8.67 -25.30
N LEU A 63 -8.78 -8.88 -26.17
CA LEU A 63 -8.76 -8.27 -27.49
C LEU A 63 -9.07 -6.78 -27.40
N THR A 64 -8.27 -5.96 -28.08
CA THR A 64 -8.40 -4.50 -28.16
C THR A 64 -8.69 -4.06 -29.60
N GLY A 65 -9.14 -2.81 -29.78
CA GLY A 65 -9.36 -2.23 -31.10
C GLY A 65 -10.57 -2.80 -31.84
N ARG A 66 -10.45 -2.93 -33.16
CA ARG A 66 -11.49 -3.43 -34.07
C ARG A 66 -11.15 -4.81 -34.59
N ASP A 67 -12.16 -5.59 -34.87
CA ASP A 67 -12.00 -6.88 -35.55
C ASP A 67 -11.56 -6.64 -37.01
N PRO A 68 -10.39 -7.16 -37.42
CA PRO A 68 -9.87 -6.90 -38.78
C PRO A 68 -10.76 -7.45 -39.91
N ARG A 69 -11.58 -8.46 -39.61
CA ARG A 69 -12.46 -9.09 -40.60
C ARG A 69 -13.78 -8.33 -40.76
N THR A 70 -14.32 -7.79 -39.66
CA THR A 70 -15.67 -7.18 -39.68
C THR A 70 -15.63 -5.66 -39.50
N GLY A 71 -14.49 -5.07 -39.16
CA GLY A 71 -14.34 -3.65 -38.82
C GLY A 71 -15.05 -3.21 -37.51
N LYS A 72 -15.81 -4.11 -36.88
CA LYS A 72 -16.57 -3.80 -35.66
C LYS A 72 -15.68 -3.67 -34.45
N PRO A 73 -16.01 -2.82 -33.47
CA PRO A 73 -15.32 -2.77 -32.18
C PRO A 73 -15.36 -4.15 -31.50
N ARG A 74 -14.23 -4.56 -30.92
CA ARG A 74 -14.17 -5.81 -30.15
C ARG A 74 -14.96 -5.68 -28.88
N GLN A 75 -15.63 -6.75 -28.49
CA GLN A 75 -16.46 -6.79 -27.29
C GLN A 75 -15.60 -6.60 -26.05
N LYS A 76 -15.93 -5.60 -25.25
CA LYS A 76 -15.34 -5.36 -23.92
C LYS A 76 -16.19 -6.03 -22.84
N PRO A 77 -15.61 -6.28 -21.64
CA PRO A 77 -16.42 -6.69 -20.51
C PRO A 77 -17.53 -5.64 -20.20
N GLY A 78 -18.73 -6.10 -19.94
CA GLY A 78 -19.77 -5.24 -19.36
C GLY A 78 -19.43 -4.84 -17.91
N ALA A 79 -20.22 -3.94 -17.30
CA ALA A 79 -19.97 -3.42 -15.96
C ALA A 79 -19.72 -4.52 -14.91
N ALA A 80 -20.53 -5.56 -14.89
CA ALA A 80 -20.34 -6.70 -13.97
C ALA A 80 -19.01 -7.42 -14.17
N GLY A 81 -18.58 -7.59 -15.44
CA GLY A 81 -17.29 -8.20 -15.76
C GLY A 81 -16.11 -7.31 -15.36
N LEU A 82 -16.22 -5.99 -15.54
CA LEU A 82 -15.21 -5.03 -15.12
C LEU A 82 -15.08 -4.98 -13.59
N ASN A 83 -16.20 -5.05 -12.86
CA ASN A 83 -16.20 -5.08 -11.39
C ASN A 83 -15.54 -6.37 -10.87
N LYS A 84 -15.85 -7.53 -11.44
CA LYS A 84 -15.18 -8.79 -11.10
C LYS A 84 -13.68 -8.73 -11.35
N LEU A 85 -13.27 -8.21 -12.51
CA LEU A 85 -11.86 -8.06 -12.88
C LEU A 85 -11.14 -7.10 -11.92
N ALA A 86 -11.73 -5.94 -11.62
CA ALA A 86 -11.16 -4.96 -10.71
C ALA A 86 -11.05 -5.50 -9.29
N GLY A 87 -12.09 -6.15 -8.78
CA GLY A 87 -12.11 -6.77 -7.45
C GLY A 87 -11.03 -7.84 -7.28
N ALA A 88 -10.96 -8.79 -8.22
CA ALA A 88 -9.95 -9.86 -8.20
C ALA A 88 -8.51 -9.31 -8.32
N ALA A 89 -8.27 -8.36 -9.22
CA ALA A 89 -6.97 -7.72 -9.35
C ALA A 89 -6.62 -6.89 -8.11
N GLY A 90 -7.57 -6.15 -7.55
CA GLY A 90 -7.38 -5.38 -6.32
C GLY A 90 -6.92 -6.24 -5.13
N GLN A 91 -7.43 -7.46 -4.99
CA GLN A 91 -6.96 -8.41 -3.97
C GLN A 91 -5.48 -8.76 -4.16
N ILE A 92 -5.04 -8.99 -5.41
CA ILE A 92 -3.63 -9.29 -5.71
C ILE A 92 -2.73 -8.10 -5.38
N TYR A 93 -3.14 -6.88 -5.74
CA TYR A 93 -2.37 -5.68 -5.46
C TYR A 93 -2.26 -5.42 -3.96
N ARG A 94 -3.36 -5.56 -3.19
CA ARG A 94 -3.35 -5.45 -1.73
C ARG A 94 -2.45 -6.51 -1.09
N ALA A 95 -2.55 -7.76 -1.50
CA ALA A 95 -1.67 -8.82 -0.98
C ALA A 95 -0.18 -8.56 -1.29
N ALA A 96 0.13 -8.04 -2.46
CA ALA A 96 1.49 -7.66 -2.83
C ALA A 96 1.99 -6.43 -2.03
N GLN A 97 1.14 -5.44 -1.79
CA GLN A 97 1.42 -4.29 -0.95
C GLN A 97 1.69 -4.73 0.49
N ALA A 98 0.80 -5.54 1.07
CA ALA A 98 0.94 -6.09 2.41
C ALA A 98 2.28 -6.80 2.61
N ARG A 99 2.64 -7.68 1.67
CA ARG A 99 3.91 -8.41 1.72
C ARG A 99 5.11 -7.47 1.69
N ARG A 100 5.10 -6.47 0.81
CA ARG A 100 6.20 -5.49 0.73
C ARG A 100 6.29 -4.65 2.00
N ALA A 101 5.16 -4.19 2.53
CA ALA A 101 5.11 -3.42 3.75
C ALA A 101 5.64 -4.24 4.94
N GLN A 102 5.15 -5.45 5.16
CA GLN A 102 5.62 -6.32 6.24
C GLN A 102 7.12 -6.60 6.14
N GLN A 103 7.62 -6.92 4.95
CA GLN A 103 9.05 -7.17 4.74
C GLN A 103 9.91 -5.92 4.96
N GLY A 104 9.43 -4.74 4.53
CA GLY A 104 10.12 -3.48 4.72
C GLY A 104 10.11 -3.03 6.18
N LEU A 105 8.97 -3.17 6.86
CA LEU A 105 8.82 -2.81 8.27
C LEU A 105 9.66 -3.70 9.20
N ALA A 106 9.79 -5.00 8.88
CA ALA A 106 10.65 -5.92 9.64
C ALA A 106 12.15 -5.56 9.56
N ARG A 107 12.54 -4.72 8.62
CA ARG A 107 13.94 -4.37 8.33
C ARG A 107 14.15 -2.86 8.19
N ALA A 108 13.28 -2.07 8.83
CA ALA A 108 13.39 -0.61 8.79
C ALA A 108 14.75 -0.16 9.33
N ARG A 109 15.40 0.78 8.64
CA ARG A 109 16.70 1.34 9.02
C ARG A 109 16.65 2.85 8.94
N GLY A 110 17.53 3.47 9.71
CA GLY A 110 17.64 4.93 9.70
C GLY A 110 16.33 5.62 10.07
N VAL A 111 15.56 5.01 10.97
CA VAL A 111 14.29 5.57 11.45
C VAL A 111 14.54 6.95 12.03
N ARG A 112 13.79 7.93 11.55
CA ARG A 112 13.90 9.32 11.97
C ARG A 112 12.51 9.85 12.29
N MET A 113 12.42 10.59 13.37
CA MET A 113 11.24 11.31 13.79
C MET A 113 11.63 12.73 14.19
N THR A 114 10.97 13.72 13.64
CA THR A 114 11.20 15.14 13.92
C THR A 114 9.90 15.76 14.43
N GLY A 115 9.98 16.53 15.50
CA GLY A 115 8.82 17.19 16.10
C GLY A 115 9.13 17.73 17.50
N ILE A 116 8.10 18.18 18.20
CA ILE A 116 8.19 18.51 19.62
C ILE A 116 8.10 17.20 20.41
N ILE A 117 9.22 16.76 20.98
CA ILE A 117 9.33 15.43 21.59
C ILE A 117 9.33 15.57 23.11
N ARG A 118 8.38 14.90 23.75
CA ARG A 118 8.39 14.66 25.20
C ARG A 118 9.08 13.35 25.47
N TRP A 119 9.93 13.34 26.47
CA TRP A 119 10.75 12.20 26.85
C TRP A 119 10.53 11.89 28.33
N ASP A 120 10.06 10.67 28.64
CA ASP A 120 9.77 10.21 30.01
C ASP A 120 8.93 11.19 30.86
N GLY A 121 7.97 11.86 30.23
CA GLY A 121 7.12 12.85 30.91
C GLY A 121 7.82 14.17 31.23
N TYR A 122 9.10 14.32 30.98
CA TYR A 122 9.82 15.59 31.14
C TYR A 122 9.50 16.54 29.98
N LEU A 123 8.85 17.63 30.31
CA LEU A 123 8.60 18.77 29.43
C LEU A 123 9.91 19.52 29.12
N ASN A 124 10.82 18.91 28.45
CA ASN A 124 11.82 19.70 27.72
C ASN A 124 11.13 20.25 26.50
N LYS A 125 10.51 21.41 26.61
CA LYS A 125 10.04 22.24 25.50
C LYS A 125 11.25 22.72 24.67
N ILE A 126 11.97 21.79 24.10
CA ILE A 126 13.00 22.10 23.13
C ILE A 126 12.30 22.13 21.78
N PRO A 127 12.27 23.28 21.11
CA PRO A 127 11.68 23.41 19.80
C PRO A 127 12.36 22.40 18.87
N GLN A 128 11.57 21.67 18.16
CA GLN A 128 11.90 20.75 17.05
C GLN A 128 13.17 19.90 17.27
N ARG A 129 12.99 18.69 17.73
CA ARG A 129 14.07 17.70 17.86
C ARG A 129 13.93 16.60 16.80
N THR A 130 15.07 16.05 16.40
CA THR A 130 15.11 14.84 15.60
C THR A 130 15.64 13.69 16.44
N VAL A 131 14.83 12.64 16.60
CA VAL A 131 15.25 11.34 17.13
C VAL A 131 15.64 10.44 15.97
N ARG A 132 16.75 9.73 16.10
CA ARG A 132 17.25 8.79 15.08
C ARG A 132 17.56 7.45 15.72
N VAL A 133 17.11 6.38 15.07
CA VAL A 133 17.53 5.02 15.34
C VAL A 133 18.42 4.57 14.18
N ALA A 134 19.71 4.37 14.44
CA ALA A 134 20.69 4.05 13.40
C ALA A 134 20.60 2.58 12.97
N ASP A 135 20.28 1.68 13.91
CA ASP A 135 20.21 0.25 13.72
C ASP A 135 18.93 -0.20 13.03
N GLN A 136 18.89 -1.49 12.70
CA GLN A 136 17.68 -2.11 12.18
C GLN A 136 16.62 -2.18 13.27
N MET A 137 15.42 -1.75 12.94
CA MET A 137 14.26 -1.69 13.83
C MET A 137 13.10 -2.48 13.25
N ASP A 138 12.42 -3.27 14.07
CA ASP A 138 11.18 -3.95 13.69
C ASP A 138 9.97 -3.04 13.91
N LEU A 139 9.39 -2.59 12.81
CA LEU A 139 8.19 -1.76 12.76
C LEU A 139 6.94 -2.53 12.29
N THR A 140 6.95 -3.85 12.30
CA THR A 140 5.83 -4.68 11.79
C THR A 140 4.51 -4.41 12.50
N SER A 141 4.54 -3.96 13.75
CA SER A 141 3.35 -3.55 14.51
C SER A 141 2.57 -2.39 13.88
N LEU A 142 3.21 -1.57 13.04
CA LEU A 142 2.54 -0.47 12.33
C LEU A 142 1.59 -0.95 11.24
N TYR A 143 1.78 -2.17 10.73
CA TYR A 143 1.01 -2.65 9.57
C TYR A 143 -0.50 -2.64 9.82
N GLY A 144 -0.95 -3.18 10.95
CA GLY A 144 -2.37 -3.26 11.28
C GLY A 144 -3.08 -1.90 11.40
N PRO A 145 -2.60 -0.96 12.19
CA PRO A 145 -3.14 0.40 12.23
C PRO A 145 -3.13 1.10 10.86
N TRP A 146 -2.03 1.00 10.11
CA TRP A 146 -1.93 1.57 8.77
C TRP A 146 -2.98 1.00 7.80
N GLU A 147 -3.16 -0.33 7.75
CA GLU A 147 -4.13 -0.99 6.88
C GLU A 147 -5.57 -0.53 7.16
N ARG A 148 -5.89 -0.23 8.42
CA ARG A 148 -7.21 0.27 8.83
C ARG A 148 -7.37 1.79 8.70
N GLY A 149 -6.30 2.53 8.41
CA GLY A 149 -6.30 3.99 8.42
C GLY A 149 -6.49 4.59 9.83
N ASP A 150 -6.10 3.86 10.87
CA ASP A 150 -6.23 4.27 12.27
C ASP A 150 -5.03 5.14 12.65
N LEU A 151 -5.16 6.44 12.39
CA LEU A 151 -4.08 7.41 12.59
C LEU A 151 -3.63 7.53 14.04
N LEU A 152 -4.57 7.42 15.00
CA LEU A 152 -4.23 7.50 16.42
C LEU A 152 -3.39 6.30 16.83
N ALA A 153 -3.88 5.09 16.57
CA ALA A 153 -3.14 3.87 16.89
C ALA A 153 -1.83 3.76 16.12
N LEU A 154 -1.76 4.31 14.91
CA LEU A 154 -0.54 4.34 14.11
C LEU A 154 0.53 5.22 14.75
N GLY A 155 0.16 6.42 15.23
CA GLY A 155 1.04 7.33 15.95
C GLY A 155 1.55 6.73 17.26
N GLU A 156 0.65 6.26 18.11
CA GLU A 156 0.99 5.62 19.39
C GLU A 156 1.90 4.39 19.20
N THR A 157 1.63 3.57 18.19
CA THR A 157 2.45 2.38 17.89
C THR A 157 3.85 2.78 17.43
N PHE A 158 3.99 3.84 16.62
CA PHE A 158 5.28 4.32 16.16
C PHE A 158 6.10 4.91 17.32
N GLU A 159 5.50 5.77 18.16
CA GLU A 159 6.13 6.33 19.36
C GLU A 159 6.60 5.23 20.31
N ALA A 160 5.75 4.23 20.56
CA ALA A 160 6.11 3.09 21.40
C ALA A 160 7.25 2.26 20.81
N ALA A 161 7.31 2.11 19.50
CA ALA A 161 8.39 1.39 18.83
C ALA A 161 9.73 2.14 18.99
N VAL A 162 9.75 3.44 18.69
CA VAL A 162 10.95 4.29 18.84
C VAL A 162 11.36 4.40 20.32
N GLY A 163 10.39 4.52 21.22
CA GLY A 163 10.63 4.58 22.67
C GLY A 163 11.31 3.32 23.21
N ARG A 164 10.92 2.14 22.75
CA ARG A 164 11.58 0.89 23.16
C ARG A 164 13.06 0.86 22.81
N GLU A 165 13.43 1.34 21.62
CA GLU A 165 14.84 1.39 21.20
C GLU A 165 15.67 2.36 22.04
N HIS A 166 15.04 3.40 22.59
CA HIS A 166 15.68 4.38 23.46
C HIS A 166 15.50 4.07 24.95
N SER A 167 14.86 2.97 25.32
CA SER A 167 14.51 2.62 26.70
C SER A 167 13.76 3.75 27.42
N ALA A 168 12.87 4.44 26.72
CA ALA A 168 12.18 5.63 27.17
C ALA A 168 10.73 5.69 26.68
N SER A 169 9.87 6.44 27.38
CA SER A 169 8.56 6.82 26.85
C SER A 169 8.72 8.07 25.98
N ILE A 170 8.28 7.98 24.72
CA ILE A 170 8.36 9.08 23.77
C ILE A 170 6.95 9.45 23.33
N GLN A 171 6.65 10.75 23.35
CA GLN A 171 5.43 11.33 22.78
C GLN A 171 5.81 12.48 21.86
N VAL A 172 5.14 12.60 20.73
CA VAL A 172 5.39 13.67 19.75
C VAL A 172 4.18 14.57 19.66
N GLU A 173 4.41 15.84 19.91
CA GLU A 173 3.39 16.90 19.82
C GLU A 173 3.72 17.88 18.70
N GLY A 174 2.67 18.50 18.16
CA GLY A 174 2.78 19.59 17.19
C GLY A 174 2.38 19.21 15.78
N ASP A 175 2.17 20.25 14.98
CA ASP A 175 1.65 20.13 13.61
C ASP A 175 2.75 19.99 12.55
N GLU A 176 4.02 20.06 12.95
CA GLU A 176 5.19 19.94 12.07
C GLU A 176 5.99 18.67 12.35
N THR A 177 5.30 17.53 12.29
CA THR A 177 5.93 16.23 12.53
C THR A 177 6.32 15.58 11.22
N GLU A 178 7.57 15.10 11.14
CA GLU A 178 8.09 14.31 10.03
C GLU A 178 8.53 12.94 10.51
N VAL A 179 8.26 11.92 9.70
CA VAL A 179 8.67 10.53 9.92
C VAL A 179 9.30 9.98 8.67
N SER A 180 10.42 9.27 8.80
CA SER A 180 11.04 8.57 7.67
C SER A 180 11.88 7.37 8.12
N TRP A 181 12.01 6.38 7.24
CA TRP A 181 12.95 5.24 7.35
C TRP A 181 13.25 4.65 5.97
N THR A 182 14.28 3.80 5.87
CA THR A 182 14.68 3.08 4.64
C THR A 182 14.52 1.57 4.79
#